data_6df27ecf041b52b214b1a938c4afc17f
#
_entry.id   6df27ecf041b52b214b1a938c4afc17f
#
_cell.length_a   1.000
_cell.length_b   1.000
_cell.length_c   1.000
_cell.angle_alpha   90.00
_cell.angle_beta   90.00
_cell.angle_gamma   90.00
#
_symmetry.space_group_name_H-M   'P 1'
#
loop_
_entity.id
_entity.type
_entity.pdbx_description
1 polymer ?
#
loop_
_entity_poly.entity_id
_entity_poly.type
_entity_poly.pdbx_seq_one_letter_code
_entity_poly.pdbx_strand_id
1 'polypeptide(L)'
;MTDGPVRVVLVEDNQVFREALELLLGLRDDIEVVASVAEGTLAVPACVEHKPDVVVMDYRLPGLDGVQATRAVVASCPGTNVVALTASANLREMKALEEAGAVACLTKDQDLDEIVRAILSAGGRELP
;
A
#
# COMPACT_ATOMS: atom_id res chain seq x y z
N MET A 1 15.96 -15.62 -2.84
CA MET A 1 16.13 -14.97 -1.56
C MET A 1 15.97 -13.46 -1.69
N THR A 2 15.18 -12.89 -0.86
CA THR A 2 14.82 -11.48 -1.00
C THR A 2 15.55 -10.66 0.06
N ASP A 3 16.78 -10.33 -0.23
CA ASP A 3 17.63 -9.62 0.73
C ASP A 3 17.59 -8.10 0.60
N GLY A 4 17.07 -7.60 -0.51
CA GLY A 4 16.94 -6.18 -0.72
C GLY A 4 15.79 -5.59 0.08
N PRO A 5 15.62 -4.26 0.03
CA PRO A 5 14.48 -3.63 0.68
C PRO A 5 13.17 -4.04 0.04
N VAL A 6 12.09 -3.97 0.81
CA VAL A 6 10.74 -4.14 0.28
C VAL A 6 10.43 -2.93 -0.60
N ARG A 7 10.09 -3.16 -1.85
CA ARG A 7 9.80 -2.09 -2.80
C ARG A 7 8.32 -1.77 -2.75
N VAL A 8 7.99 -0.50 -2.56
CA VAL A 8 6.65 -0.04 -2.23
C VAL A 8 6.18 1.03 -3.21
N VAL A 9 4.94 0.91 -3.66
CA VAL A 9 4.21 1.98 -4.35
C VAL A 9 3.18 2.53 -3.38
N LEU A 10 3.13 3.85 -3.23
CA LEU A 10 2.10 4.52 -2.43
C LEU A 10 1.00 5.04 -3.34
N VAL A 11 -0.25 4.78 -2.97
CA VAL A 11 -1.43 5.31 -3.69
C VAL A 11 -2.26 6.07 -2.66
N GLU A 12 -2.16 7.40 -2.66
CA GLU A 12 -2.73 8.24 -1.62
C GLU A 12 -3.00 9.64 -2.19
N ASP A 13 -4.25 10.11 -2.15
CA ASP A 13 -4.58 11.41 -2.71
C ASP A 13 -4.30 12.59 -1.77
N ASN A 14 -4.23 12.35 -0.46
CA ASN A 14 -3.90 13.42 0.48
C ASN A 14 -2.39 13.69 0.41
N GLN A 15 -2.03 14.83 -0.16
CA GLN A 15 -0.63 15.16 -0.41
C GLN A 15 0.20 15.21 0.87
N VAL A 16 -0.34 15.79 1.94
CA VAL A 16 0.39 15.91 3.21
C VAL A 16 0.70 14.54 3.78
N PHE A 17 -0.30 13.66 3.83
CA PHE A 17 -0.11 12.31 4.35
C PHE A 17 0.84 11.51 3.47
N ARG A 18 0.68 11.61 2.13
CA ARG A 18 1.53 10.90 1.19
C ARG A 18 3.00 11.29 1.33
N GLU A 19 3.27 12.62 1.39
CA GLU A 19 4.65 13.11 1.51
C GLU A 19 5.26 12.75 2.86
N ALA A 20 4.47 12.81 3.93
CA ALA A 20 4.95 12.40 5.25
C ALA A 20 5.32 10.91 5.26
N LEU A 21 4.48 10.08 4.66
CA LEU A 21 4.73 8.65 4.62
C LEU A 21 5.94 8.32 3.76
N GLU A 22 6.08 8.99 2.61
CA GLU A 22 7.27 8.85 1.75
C GLU A 22 8.55 9.17 2.54
N LEU A 23 8.53 10.28 3.27
CA LEU A 23 9.70 10.71 4.04
C LEU A 23 10.04 9.69 5.12
N LEU A 24 9.04 9.29 5.91
CA LEU A 24 9.26 8.40 7.04
C LEU A 24 9.69 6.99 6.59
N LEU A 25 9.08 6.47 5.56
CA LEU A 25 9.49 5.16 5.01
C LEU A 25 10.86 5.26 4.35
N GLY A 26 11.17 6.38 3.72
CA GLY A 26 12.46 6.60 3.07
C GLY A 26 13.64 6.65 4.01
N LEU A 27 13.41 6.84 5.32
CA LEU A 27 14.48 6.81 6.32
C LEU A 27 14.90 5.39 6.69
N ARG A 28 14.15 4.39 6.24
CA ARG A 28 14.45 2.99 6.59
C ARG A 28 15.26 2.34 5.48
N ASP A 29 16.19 1.47 5.89
CA ASP A 29 17.01 0.72 4.94
C ASP A 29 16.28 -0.51 4.39
N ASP A 30 15.21 -0.95 5.06
CA ASP A 30 14.49 -2.17 4.69
C ASP A 30 13.25 -1.90 3.82
N ILE A 31 12.98 -0.63 3.49
CA ILE A 31 11.86 -0.23 2.62
C ILE A 31 12.35 0.78 1.60
N GLU A 32 11.94 0.60 0.35
CA GLU A 32 12.23 1.55 -0.72
C GLU A 32 10.91 1.96 -1.39
N VAL A 33 10.57 3.25 -1.32
CA VAL A 33 9.39 3.77 -2.02
C VAL A 33 9.81 4.03 -3.46
N VAL A 34 9.31 3.21 -4.39
CA VAL A 34 9.71 3.29 -5.79
C VAL A 34 8.82 4.21 -6.62
N ALA A 35 7.61 4.46 -6.15
CA ALA A 35 6.69 5.40 -6.80
C ALA A 35 5.61 5.82 -5.84
N SER A 36 5.01 6.97 -6.11
CA SER A 36 3.95 7.53 -5.29
C SER A 36 2.97 8.22 -6.23
N VAL A 37 1.71 7.82 -6.16
CA VAL A 37 0.67 8.34 -7.05
C VAL A 37 -0.54 8.79 -6.24
N ALA A 38 -1.33 9.68 -6.82
CA ALA A 38 -2.42 10.34 -6.11
C ALA A 38 -3.81 9.85 -6.52
N GLU A 39 -3.91 8.91 -7.45
CA GLU A 39 -5.18 8.46 -7.99
C GLU A 39 -5.20 6.95 -8.15
N GLY A 40 -6.38 6.36 -7.94
CA GLY A 40 -6.55 4.91 -8.09
C GLY A 40 -6.27 4.43 -9.51
N THR A 41 -6.55 5.26 -10.52
CA THR A 41 -6.31 4.91 -11.92
C THR A 41 -4.83 4.78 -12.26
N LEU A 42 -3.95 5.34 -11.43
CA LEU A 42 -2.50 5.27 -11.64
C LEU A 42 -1.85 4.09 -10.93
N ALA A 43 -2.62 3.35 -10.11
CA ALA A 43 -2.07 2.25 -9.32
C ALA A 43 -1.53 1.11 -10.20
N VAL A 44 -2.35 0.61 -11.12
CA VAL A 44 -1.91 -0.49 -12.00
C VAL A 44 -0.74 -0.09 -12.89
N PRO A 45 -0.78 1.07 -13.58
CA PRO A 45 0.39 1.49 -14.38
C PRO A 45 1.67 1.57 -13.56
N ALA A 46 1.61 2.10 -12.34
CA ALA A 46 2.79 2.18 -11.48
C ALA A 46 3.29 0.79 -11.10
N CYS A 47 2.39 -0.14 -10.81
CA CYS A 47 2.76 -1.50 -10.45
C CYS A 47 3.36 -2.26 -11.63
N VAL A 48 2.82 -2.06 -12.82
CA VAL A 48 3.35 -2.68 -14.03
C VAL A 48 4.77 -2.17 -14.33
N GLU A 49 4.97 -0.87 -14.17
CA GLU A 49 6.27 -0.25 -14.44
C GLU A 49 7.32 -0.63 -13.40
N HIS A 50 6.97 -0.56 -12.12
CA HIS A 50 7.96 -0.70 -11.04
C HIS A 50 8.02 -2.09 -10.42
N LYS A 51 7.00 -2.91 -10.62
CA LYS A 51 6.90 -4.27 -10.07
C LYS A 51 7.21 -4.31 -8.58
N PRO A 52 6.44 -3.54 -7.78
CA PRO A 52 6.71 -3.48 -6.34
C PRO A 52 6.33 -4.78 -5.63
N ASP A 53 6.89 -4.96 -4.45
CA ASP A 53 6.49 -6.06 -3.57
C ASP A 53 5.15 -5.75 -2.89
N VAL A 54 4.94 -4.47 -2.56
CA VAL A 54 3.77 -4.03 -1.79
C VAL A 54 3.24 -2.72 -2.36
N VAL A 55 1.91 -2.61 -2.41
CA VAL A 55 1.22 -1.34 -2.65
C VAL A 55 0.52 -0.95 -1.36
N VAL A 56 0.75 0.28 -0.91
CA VAL A 56 -0.01 0.87 0.20
C VAL A 56 -1.15 1.66 -0.45
N MET A 57 -2.38 1.22 -0.22
CA MET A 57 -3.55 1.71 -0.94
C MET A 57 -4.53 2.42 -0.01
N ASP A 58 -4.82 3.69 -0.29
CA ASP A 58 -5.85 4.41 0.43
C ASP A 58 -7.23 3.93 -0.02
N TYR A 59 -8.21 3.95 0.89
CA TYR A 59 -9.57 3.58 0.57
C TYR A 59 -10.25 4.62 -0.32
N ARG A 60 -10.10 5.91 0.01
CA ARG A 60 -10.77 7.00 -0.70
C ARG A 60 -9.83 7.65 -1.70
N LEU A 61 -10.05 7.37 -2.97
CA LEU A 61 -9.22 7.87 -4.05
C LEU A 61 -10.11 8.45 -5.16
N PRO A 62 -9.66 9.51 -5.84
CA PRO A 62 -10.36 9.98 -7.03
C PRO A 62 -10.20 8.99 -8.18
N GLY A 63 -11.15 8.99 -9.08
CA GLY A 63 -11.15 8.10 -10.23
C GLY A 63 -11.60 6.71 -9.84
N LEU A 64 -10.67 5.83 -9.58
CA LEU A 64 -10.92 4.47 -9.12
C LEU A 64 -10.71 4.44 -7.62
N ASP A 65 -11.73 4.03 -6.84
CA ASP A 65 -11.59 3.98 -5.39
C ASP A 65 -10.64 2.85 -4.96
N GLY A 66 -10.30 2.81 -3.67
CA GLY A 66 -9.32 1.87 -3.15
C GLY A 66 -9.73 0.40 -3.32
N VAL A 67 -11.03 0.09 -3.24
CA VAL A 67 -11.51 -1.28 -3.44
C VAL A 67 -11.32 -1.69 -4.90
N GLN A 68 -11.73 -0.83 -5.83
CA GLN A 68 -11.59 -1.09 -7.25
C GLN A 68 -10.12 -1.17 -7.66
N ALA A 69 -9.30 -0.25 -7.13
CA ALA A 69 -7.87 -0.23 -7.42
C ALA A 69 -7.16 -1.47 -6.87
N THR A 70 -7.53 -1.90 -5.65
CA THR A 70 -6.97 -3.12 -5.05
C THR A 70 -7.30 -4.32 -5.92
N ARG A 71 -8.56 -4.45 -6.33
CA ARG A 71 -8.97 -5.56 -7.20
C ARG A 71 -8.18 -5.58 -8.50
N ALA A 72 -7.98 -4.40 -9.09
CA ALA A 72 -7.24 -4.28 -10.35
C ALA A 72 -5.76 -4.63 -10.19
N VAL A 73 -5.12 -4.20 -9.10
CA VAL A 73 -3.72 -4.51 -8.82
C VAL A 73 -3.54 -6.02 -8.59
N VAL A 74 -4.41 -6.62 -7.79
CA VAL A 74 -4.33 -8.05 -7.49
C VAL A 74 -4.47 -8.88 -8.79
N ALA A 75 -5.38 -8.47 -9.67
CA ALA A 75 -5.60 -9.18 -10.95
C ALA A 75 -4.45 -8.98 -11.93
N SER A 76 -3.87 -7.78 -11.97
CA SER A 76 -2.88 -7.42 -12.99
C SER A 76 -1.43 -7.67 -12.56
N CYS A 77 -1.18 -7.68 -11.25
CA CYS A 77 0.18 -7.78 -10.70
C CYS A 77 0.22 -8.84 -9.61
N PRO A 78 0.17 -10.13 -9.98
CA PRO A 78 0.02 -11.21 -8.98
C PRO A 78 1.18 -11.34 -8.00
N GLY A 79 2.34 -10.74 -8.30
CA GLY A 79 3.47 -10.75 -7.36
C GLY A 79 3.46 -9.60 -6.36
N THR A 80 2.44 -8.73 -6.41
CA THR A 80 2.34 -7.55 -5.56
C THR A 80 1.23 -7.75 -4.53
N ASN A 81 1.52 -7.49 -3.26
CA ASN A 81 0.52 -7.55 -2.20
C ASN A 81 0.05 -6.15 -1.84
N VAL A 82 -1.23 -6.01 -1.49
CA VAL A 82 -1.83 -4.73 -1.15
C VAL A 82 -2.03 -4.64 0.35
N VAL A 83 -1.50 -3.57 0.95
CA VAL A 83 -1.77 -3.17 2.33
C VAL A 83 -2.65 -1.93 2.24
N ALA A 84 -3.88 -2.02 2.73
CA ALA A 84 -4.82 -0.92 2.65
C ALA A 84 -4.73 -0.04 3.89
N LEU A 85 -4.85 1.29 3.68
CA LEU A 85 -4.94 2.26 4.77
C LEU A 85 -6.27 3.00 4.63
N THR A 86 -6.99 3.14 5.72
CA THR A 86 -8.26 3.88 5.73
C THR A 86 -8.24 4.94 6.83
N ALA A 87 -8.99 6.02 6.62
CA ALA A 87 -9.09 7.09 7.61
C ALA A 87 -9.90 6.69 8.84
N SER A 88 -10.70 5.62 8.74
CA SER A 88 -11.54 5.19 9.85
C SER A 88 -11.61 3.67 9.94
N ALA A 89 -11.88 3.16 11.15
CA ALA A 89 -12.00 1.73 11.40
C ALA A 89 -13.42 1.22 11.04
N ASN A 90 -13.90 1.57 9.85
CA ASN A 90 -15.20 1.14 9.36
C ASN A 90 -15.10 -0.31 8.90
N LEU A 91 -15.78 -1.21 9.61
CA LEU A 91 -15.69 -2.64 9.32
C LEU A 91 -16.17 -3.01 7.91
N ARG A 92 -17.17 -2.29 7.40
CA ARG A 92 -17.67 -2.54 6.04
C ARG A 92 -16.61 -2.22 4.98
N GLU A 93 -15.91 -1.09 5.16
CA GLU A 93 -14.85 -0.68 4.25
C GLU A 93 -13.68 -1.64 4.32
N MET A 94 -13.28 -2.02 5.53
CA MET A 94 -12.15 -2.94 5.72
C MET A 94 -12.47 -4.32 5.12
N LYS A 95 -13.70 -4.79 5.31
CA LYS A 95 -14.12 -6.07 4.74
C LYS A 95 -14.11 -6.02 3.22
N ALA A 96 -14.58 -4.91 2.63
CA ALA A 96 -14.57 -4.75 1.17
C ALA A 96 -13.15 -4.77 0.61
N LEU A 97 -12.20 -4.15 1.31
CA LEU A 97 -10.79 -4.16 0.91
C LEU A 97 -10.20 -5.56 0.99
N GLU A 98 -10.50 -6.29 2.06
CA GLU A 98 -10.03 -7.67 2.21
C GLU A 98 -10.60 -8.59 1.13
N GLU A 99 -11.88 -8.43 0.84
CA GLU A 99 -12.52 -9.21 -0.22
C GLU A 99 -11.97 -8.87 -1.60
N ALA A 100 -11.51 -7.64 -1.78
CA ALA A 100 -10.84 -7.23 -3.02
C ALA A 100 -9.43 -7.79 -3.15
N GLY A 101 -8.87 -8.32 -2.06
CA GLY A 101 -7.57 -8.98 -2.08
C GLY A 101 -6.48 -8.32 -1.25
N ALA A 102 -6.80 -7.28 -0.46
CA ALA A 102 -5.81 -6.68 0.44
C ALA A 102 -5.39 -7.71 1.50
N VAL A 103 -4.09 -7.82 1.73
CA VAL A 103 -3.56 -8.78 2.71
C VAL A 103 -3.57 -8.22 4.13
N ALA A 104 -3.72 -6.90 4.27
CA ALA A 104 -3.84 -6.23 5.56
C ALA A 104 -4.62 -4.94 5.38
N CYS A 105 -5.37 -4.55 6.39
CA CYS A 105 -6.10 -3.28 6.43
C CYS A 105 -5.80 -2.59 7.75
N LEU A 106 -5.31 -1.37 7.67
CA LEU A 106 -4.92 -0.57 8.83
C LEU A 106 -5.61 0.78 8.76
N THR A 107 -5.75 1.43 9.90
CA THR A 107 -6.22 2.82 9.92
C THR A 107 -5.02 3.77 9.88
N LYS A 108 -5.24 4.96 9.34
CA LYS A 108 -4.16 5.94 9.20
C LYS A 108 -3.68 6.51 10.54
N ASP A 109 -4.45 6.33 11.61
CA ASP A 109 -4.08 6.80 12.94
C ASP A 109 -3.24 5.79 13.72
N GLN A 110 -2.94 4.64 13.14
CA GLN A 110 -2.07 3.67 13.79
C GLN A 110 -0.63 4.17 13.81
N ASP A 111 0.15 3.66 14.75
CA ASP A 111 1.56 3.99 14.86
C ASP A 111 2.29 3.63 13.57
N LEU A 112 3.28 4.43 13.22
CA LEU A 112 4.12 4.15 12.05
C LEU A 112 4.70 2.74 12.11
N ASP A 113 5.09 2.27 13.30
CA ASP A 113 5.64 0.92 13.47
C ASP A 113 4.68 -0.17 13.02
N GLU A 114 3.38 0.01 13.26
CA GLU A 114 2.37 -0.96 12.82
C GLU A 114 2.26 -0.97 11.28
N ILE A 115 2.32 0.21 10.68
CA ILE A 115 2.29 0.32 9.20
C ILE A 115 3.53 -0.35 8.62
N VAL A 116 4.70 -0.07 9.20
CA VAL A 116 5.97 -0.67 8.75
C VAL A 116 5.92 -2.19 8.87
N ARG A 117 5.42 -2.72 9.98
CA ARG A 117 5.31 -4.17 10.19
C ARG A 117 4.42 -4.81 9.13
N ALA A 118 3.30 -4.17 8.81
CA ALA A 118 2.39 -4.69 7.79
C ALA A 118 3.07 -4.71 6.41
N ILE A 119 3.81 -3.65 6.09
CA ILE A 119 4.54 -3.57 4.81
C ILE A 119 5.61 -4.67 4.73
N LEU A 120 6.41 -4.82 5.77
CA LEU A 120 7.48 -5.84 5.78
C LEU A 120 6.89 -7.24 5.68
N SER A 121 5.83 -7.51 6.44
CA SER A 121 5.16 -8.81 6.39
C SER A 121 4.57 -9.08 5.02
N ALA A 122 3.90 -8.10 4.43
CA ALA A 122 3.32 -8.23 3.08
C ALA A 122 4.41 -8.42 2.02
N GLY A 123 5.59 -7.88 2.26
CA GLY A 123 6.74 -8.04 1.38
C GLY A 123 7.53 -9.32 1.60
N GLY A 124 7.05 -10.21 2.48
CA GLY A 124 7.70 -11.49 2.72
C GLY A 124 8.88 -11.44 3.66
N ARG A 125 9.03 -10.36 4.44
CA ARG A 125 10.14 -10.24 5.40
C ARG A 125 9.70 -10.76 6.76
N GLU A 126 10.66 -11.34 7.49
CA GLU A 126 10.42 -11.75 8.86
C GLU A 126 10.40 -10.52 9.76
N LEU A 127 9.49 -10.53 10.73
CA LEU A 127 9.41 -9.46 11.71
C LEU A 127 10.31 -9.78 12.90
N PRO A 128 10.96 -8.75 13.48
CA PRO A 128 11.81 -8.95 14.65
C PRO A 128 11.00 -9.36 15.89
#